data_a7829844ab089130e67d33d5df41e69b
#
_entry.id   a7829844ab089130e67d33d5df41e69b
#
_cell.length_a   1.000
_cell.length_b   1.000
_cell.length_c   1.000
_cell.angle_alpha   90.00
_cell.angle_beta   90.00
_cell.angle_gamma   90.00
#
_symmetry.space_group_name_H-M   'P 1'
#
loop_
_entity.id
_entity.type
_entity.pdbx_description
1 polymer ?
#
loop_
_entity_poly.entity_id
_entity_poly.type
_entity_poly.pdbx_seq_one_letter_code
_entity_poly.pdbx_strand_id
1 'polypeptide(L)'
;DTGPNGLHGRLVNLPTRAMKGASWTGAERNWKAAPHQYAAIHFHDDDLHDCGWQDDFSFTVPKDLKSGVYGIQLNCGPHRDVIPFFVRPQIGKPKAKVCYIAASFTYQVYSNFSRGVYDEPFRKRVADWKAAPNNPDDHKDYGLSTYNHHRDGSGVAYSSHLRPLLTWRPDFLSFNDAAGSGLRHLPADTHLTGWLDRMGVEFDVVTDHDVHEKGVDILKPYMAVLTGSHPEYHTERTLDALQAYTETG
;
A
#
# COMPACT_ATOMS: atom_id res chain seq x y z
N ASP A 1 -0.06 -14.99 28.45
CA ASP A 1 -0.74 -15.51 29.63
C ASP A 1 0.09 -15.23 30.88
N THR A 2 -0.56 -14.68 31.90
CA THR A 2 0.00 -14.42 33.25
C THR A 2 -0.48 -15.43 34.27
N GLY A 3 -1.22 -16.45 33.84
CA GLY A 3 -1.73 -17.53 34.70
C GLY A 3 -0.62 -18.51 35.11
N PRO A 4 -0.90 -19.36 36.10
CA PRO A 4 0.11 -20.26 36.71
C PRO A 4 0.64 -21.33 35.72
N ASN A 5 -0.08 -21.60 34.67
CA ASN A 5 0.28 -22.63 33.69
C ASN A 5 1.08 -22.09 32.45
N GLY A 6 1.27 -20.75 32.36
CA GLY A 6 2.05 -20.12 31.27
C GLY A 6 1.56 -20.46 29.88
N LEU A 7 0.24 -20.55 29.65
CA LEU A 7 -0.39 -20.92 28.38
C LEU A 7 -0.33 -19.76 27.39
N HIS A 8 0.87 -19.49 26.87
CA HIS A 8 1.10 -18.42 25.91
C HIS A 8 0.54 -18.76 24.54
N GLY A 9 -0.26 -17.85 23.96
CA GLY A 9 -0.76 -17.94 22.59
C GLY A 9 0.07 -17.10 21.61
N ARG A 10 -0.03 -17.43 20.33
CA ARG A 10 0.49 -16.61 19.23
C ARG A 10 -0.68 -16.00 18.48
N LEU A 11 -0.64 -14.68 18.24
CA LEU A 11 -1.61 -14.01 17.38
C LEU A 11 -1.28 -14.32 15.91
N VAL A 12 -2.31 -14.67 15.14
CA VAL A 12 -2.22 -14.93 13.70
C VAL A 12 -3.05 -13.88 12.97
N ASN A 13 -2.58 -13.42 11.82
CA ASN A 13 -3.26 -12.45 10.96
C ASN A 13 -3.54 -11.07 11.59
N LEU A 14 -2.77 -10.67 12.60
CA LEU A 14 -2.83 -9.34 13.21
C LEU A 14 -4.25 -8.90 13.60
N PRO A 15 -4.94 -9.59 14.51
CA PRO A 15 -6.25 -9.14 14.99
C PRO A 15 -6.14 -7.76 15.62
N THR A 16 -7.22 -7.00 15.64
CA THR A 16 -7.24 -5.63 16.18
C THR A 16 -6.91 -5.64 17.66
N ARG A 17 -5.86 -4.93 18.04
CA ARG A 17 -5.34 -4.81 19.42
C ARG A 17 -5.68 -3.45 20.01
N ALA A 18 -5.36 -3.28 21.28
CA ALA A 18 -5.66 -2.07 22.03
C ALA A 18 -7.16 -1.72 22.04
N MET A 19 -7.99 -2.75 22.09
CA MET A 19 -9.43 -2.60 22.24
C MET A 19 -9.80 -2.36 23.71
N LYS A 20 -10.93 -1.68 23.92
CA LYS A 20 -11.46 -1.41 25.27
C LYS A 20 -11.63 -2.72 26.03
N GLY A 21 -10.91 -2.86 27.13
CA GLY A 21 -10.96 -4.04 28.00
C GLY A 21 -11.95 -3.92 29.15
N ALA A 22 -11.99 -4.94 29.99
CA ALA A 22 -12.89 -4.99 31.15
C ALA A 22 -12.70 -3.84 32.18
N SER A 23 -11.50 -3.26 32.22
CA SER A 23 -11.17 -2.14 33.11
C SER A 23 -11.31 -0.75 32.45
N TRP A 24 -11.92 -0.67 31.29
CA TRP A 24 -12.14 0.60 30.63
C TRP A 24 -13.19 1.45 31.35
N THR A 25 -12.82 2.69 31.70
CA THR A 25 -13.67 3.62 32.43
C THR A 25 -14.26 4.74 31.60
N GLY A 26 -13.71 4.95 30.37
CA GLY A 26 -14.06 6.07 29.49
C GLY A 26 -13.38 7.39 29.85
N ALA A 27 -12.62 7.46 30.94
CA ALA A 27 -11.93 8.68 31.36
C ALA A 27 -10.71 9.02 30.50
N GLU A 28 -9.99 8.00 30.02
CA GLU A 28 -8.81 8.18 29.17
C GLU A 28 -9.06 7.55 27.79
N ARG A 29 -8.90 8.34 26.72
CA ARG A 29 -9.13 7.89 25.34
C ARG A 29 -7.86 7.47 24.61
N ASN A 30 -6.70 7.80 25.19
CA ASN A 30 -5.41 7.41 24.64
C ASN A 30 -4.96 6.09 25.26
N TRP A 31 -4.96 5.04 24.46
CA TRP A 31 -4.54 3.71 24.91
C TRP A 31 -3.09 3.66 25.40
N LYS A 32 -2.20 4.54 24.91
CA LYS A 32 -0.81 4.63 25.36
C LYS A 32 -0.71 5.19 26.79
N ALA A 33 -1.63 6.09 27.17
CA ALA A 33 -1.68 6.68 28.49
C ALA A 33 -2.30 5.74 29.54
N ALA A 34 -3.21 4.85 29.12
CA ALA A 34 -3.88 3.90 30.01
C ALA A 34 -3.95 2.48 29.42
N PRO A 35 -2.82 1.82 29.14
CA PRO A 35 -2.80 0.54 28.42
C PRO A 35 -3.59 -0.56 29.12
N HIS A 36 -3.72 -0.54 30.44
CA HIS A 36 -4.53 -1.49 31.19
C HIS A 36 -6.03 -1.42 30.86
N GLN A 37 -6.52 -0.27 30.40
CA GLN A 37 -7.91 -0.09 29.98
C GLN A 37 -8.16 -0.60 28.55
N TYR A 38 -7.10 -0.79 27.77
CA TYR A 38 -7.13 -1.19 26.35
C TYR A 38 -6.43 -2.54 26.13
N ALA A 39 -6.65 -3.48 27.05
CA ALA A 39 -5.99 -4.78 27.08
C ALA A 39 -6.76 -5.89 26.35
N ALA A 40 -7.82 -5.55 25.60
CA ALA A 40 -8.58 -6.52 24.81
C ALA A 40 -8.06 -6.63 23.39
N ILE A 41 -8.35 -7.78 22.75
CA ILE A 41 -8.06 -8.10 21.36
C ILE A 41 -9.40 -8.47 20.72
N HIS A 42 -9.66 -7.88 19.55
CA HIS A 42 -10.83 -8.21 18.74
C HIS A 42 -10.38 -9.08 17.56
N PHE A 43 -10.84 -10.32 17.53
CA PHE A 43 -10.60 -11.28 16.47
C PHE A 43 -11.76 -11.27 15.48
N HIS A 44 -11.44 -11.36 14.20
CA HIS A 44 -12.42 -11.48 13.12
C HIS A 44 -12.09 -12.70 12.26
N ASP A 45 -13.09 -13.32 11.67
CA ASP A 45 -12.93 -14.48 10.79
C ASP A 45 -12.34 -14.11 9.41
N ASP A 46 -12.32 -12.81 9.11
CA ASP A 46 -11.77 -12.22 7.89
C ASP A 46 -10.48 -11.40 8.13
N ASP A 47 -9.87 -11.51 9.31
CA ASP A 47 -8.51 -10.97 9.55
C ASP A 47 -7.52 -11.70 8.64
N LEU A 48 -6.80 -10.95 7.79
CA LEU A 48 -5.77 -11.47 6.91
C LEU A 48 -4.57 -10.55 6.83
N HIS A 49 -3.42 -11.03 7.33
CA HIS A 49 -2.14 -10.31 7.25
C HIS A 49 -1.15 -11.00 6.31
N ASP A 50 -1.01 -12.30 6.44
CA ASP A 50 -0.02 -13.09 5.73
C ASP A 50 -0.64 -14.38 5.18
N CYS A 51 -0.61 -14.53 3.87
CA CYS A 51 -1.09 -15.73 3.20
C CYS A 51 -0.13 -16.92 3.32
N GLY A 52 1.04 -16.74 3.93
CA GLY A 52 2.03 -17.79 4.14
C GLY A 52 2.62 -18.35 2.85
N TRP A 53 2.74 -17.52 1.81
CA TRP A 53 3.25 -17.96 0.51
C TRP A 53 4.69 -18.46 0.61
N GLN A 54 5.01 -19.44 -0.22
CA GLN A 54 6.38 -19.80 -0.55
C GLN A 54 6.81 -19.03 -1.80
N ASP A 55 8.12 -18.81 -1.95
CA ASP A 55 8.66 -18.14 -3.13
C ASP A 55 8.54 -19.06 -4.36
N ASP A 56 7.76 -18.66 -5.36
CA ASP A 56 7.64 -19.38 -6.63
C ASP A 56 8.83 -19.12 -7.55
N PHE A 57 9.38 -17.90 -7.51
CA PHE A 57 10.56 -17.51 -8.27
C PHE A 57 11.28 -16.33 -7.63
N SER A 58 12.52 -16.13 -8.02
CA SER A 58 13.31 -14.95 -7.64
C SER A 58 13.74 -14.17 -8.88
N PHE A 59 13.76 -12.84 -8.78
CA PHE A 59 14.26 -11.95 -9.81
C PHE A 59 15.39 -11.09 -9.25
N THR A 60 16.59 -11.22 -9.85
CA THR A 60 17.70 -10.34 -9.51
C THR A 60 17.68 -9.11 -10.38
N VAL A 61 17.50 -7.92 -9.77
CA VAL A 61 17.50 -6.64 -10.49
C VAL A 61 18.85 -6.45 -11.19
N PRO A 62 18.88 -6.29 -12.54
CA PRO A 62 20.12 -6.00 -13.26
C PRO A 62 20.80 -4.72 -12.76
N LYS A 63 22.15 -4.72 -12.72
CA LYS A 63 22.91 -3.57 -12.17
C LYS A 63 22.75 -2.29 -12.98
N ASP A 64 22.44 -2.41 -14.25
CA ASP A 64 22.25 -1.32 -15.23
C ASP A 64 20.77 -0.94 -15.41
N LEU A 65 19.85 -1.62 -14.72
CA LEU A 65 18.44 -1.25 -14.77
C LEU A 65 18.26 0.14 -14.16
N LYS A 66 17.65 1.05 -14.93
CA LYS A 66 17.34 2.41 -14.46
C LYS A 66 16.41 2.39 -13.25
N SER A 67 16.51 3.41 -12.42
CA SER A 67 15.50 3.67 -11.40
C SER A 67 14.13 3.91 -12.05
N GLY A 68 13.06 3.35 -11.50
CA GLY A 68 11.75 3.42 -12.14
C GLY A 68 10.69 2.54 -11.47
N VAL A 69 9.49 2.61 -12.03
CA VAL A 69 8.37 1.72 -11.71
C VAL A 69 8.30 0.63 -12.77
N TYR A 70 8.32 -0.60 -12.35
CA TYR A 70 8.37 -1.79 -13.22
C TYR A 70 7.27 -2.77 -12.89
N GLY A 71 7.03 -3.72 -13.78
CA GLY A 71 6.10 -4.82 -13.57
C GLY A 71 6.65 -6.13 -14.12
N ILE A 72 6.53 -7.20 -13.34
CA ILE A 72 6.73 -8.56 -13.83
C ILE A 72 5.41 -9.04 -14.39
N GLN A 73 5.36 -9.24 -15.71
CA GLN A 73 4.17 -9.79 -16.35
C GLN A 73 4.18 -11.32 -16.25
N LEU A 74 3.12 -11.86 -15.66
CA LEU A 74 2.85 -13.29 -15.57
C LEU A 74 1.83 -13.66 -16.64
N ASN A 75 2.05 -14.78 -17.34
CA ASN A 75 1.10 -15.31 -18.32
C ASN A 75 0.85 -16.79 -18.03
N CYS A 76 -0.41 -17.18 -17.97
CA CYS A 76 -0.83 -18.56 -17.80
C CYS A 76 -2.03 -18.85 -18.72
N GLY A 77 -1.79 -19.51 -19.84
CA GLY A 77 -2.82 -19.69 -20.87
C GLY A 77 -3.40 -18.34 -21.33
N PRO A 78 -4.71 -18.13 -21.24
CA PRO A 78 -5.35 -16.86 -21.60
C PRO A 78 -5.26 -15.80 -20.50
N HIS A 79 -4.78 -16.15 -19.32
CA HIS A 79 -4.73 -15.26 -18.15
C HIS A 79 -3.42 -14.49 -18.10
N ARG A 80 -3.52 -13.23 -17.74
CA ARG A 80 -2.40 -12.33 -17.53
C ARG A 80 -2.53 -11.64 -16.18
N ASP A 81 -1.42 -11.46 -15.48
CA ASP A 81 -1.31 -10.60 -14.30
C ASP A 81 0.01 -9.80 -14.33
N VAL A 82 0.10 -8.74 -13.56
CA VAL A 82 1.30 -7.90 -13.45
C VAL A 82 1.60 -7.64 -11.99
N ILE A 83 2.80 -8.02 -11.56
CA ILE A 83 3.32 -7.72 -10.22
C ILE A 83 4.17 -6.45 -10.31
N PRO A 84 3.72 -5.29 -9.81
CA PRO A 84 4.50 -4.06 -9.82
C PRO A 84 5.61 -4.11 -8.78
N PHE A 85 6.75 -3.48 -9.10
CA PHE A 85 7.84 -3.26 -8.16
C PHE A 85 8.60 -1.96 -8.49
N PHE A 86 9.37 -1.48 -7.52
CA PHE A 86 10.10 -0.23 -7.64
C PHE A 86 11.61 -0.51 -7.65
N VAL A 87 12.32 0.13 -8.57
CA VAL A 87 13.78 0.10 -8.62
C VAL A 87 14.27 1.48 -8.23
N ARG A 88 14.96 1.58 -7.11
CA ARG A 88 15.60 2.81 -6.66
C ARG A 88 17.11 2.79 -6.97
N PRO A 89 17.76 3.95 -7.03
CA PRO A 89 19.21 4.00 -7.11
C PRO A 89 19.84 3.49 -5.81
N GLN A 90 21.13 3.18 -5.86
CA GLN A 90 21.88 2.91 -4.65
C GLN A 90 21.81 4.15 -3.74
N ILE A 91 21.55 3.95 -2.45
CA ILE A 91 21.45 5.05 -1.47
C ILE A 91 22.71 5.91 -1.51
N GLY A 92 22.52 7.24 -1.55
CA GLY A 92 23.58 8.21 -1.68
C GLY A 92 24.23 8.31 -3.07
N LYS A 93 23.71 7.60 -4.07
CA LYS A 93 24.20 7.66 -5.45
C LYS A 93 23.04 7.89 -6.44
N PRO A 94 22.41 9.06 -6.39
CA PRO A 94 21.33 9.40 -7.32
C PRO A 94 21.85 9.34 -8.77
N LYS A 95 20.95 9.03 -9.71
CA LYS A 95 21.24 9.00 -11.14
C LYS A 95 20.61 10.18 -11.88
N ALA A 96 19.61 10.80 -11.25
CA ALA A 96 18.86 11.93 -11.80
C ALA A 96 18.88 13.13 -10.83
N LYS A 97 18.42 14.29 -11.30
CA LYS A 97 18.21 15.48 -10.49
C LYS A 97 16.80 15.56 -9.89
N VAL A 98 15.89 14.80 -10.44
CA VAL A 98 14.50 14.72 -10.03
C VAL A 98 14.26 13.39 -9.34
N CYS A 99 13.55 13.41 -8.23
CA CYS A 99 13.08 12.22 -7.52
C CYS A 99 11.56 12.15 -7.55
N TYR A 100 11.03 10.99 -7.85
CA TYR A 100 9.61 10.68 -7.65
C TYR A 100 9.46 9.77 -6.43
N ILE A 101 8.64 10.19 -5.46
CA ILE A 101 8.27 9.37 -4.30
C ILE A 101 6.99 8.61 -4.63
N ALA A 102 7.09 7.29 -4.75
CA ALA A 102 5.92 6.43 -4.85
C ALA A 102 5.22 6.34 -3.49
N ALA A 103 3.94 6.73 -3.45
CA ALA A 103 3.14 6.81 -2.22
C ALA A 103 2.75 5.41 -1.70
N SER A 104 3.76 4.56 -1.44
CA SER A 104 3.59 3.14 -1.13
C SER A 104 2.81 2.88 0.16
N PHE A 105 2.84 3.79 1.14
CA PHE A 105 1.98 3.69 2.32
C PHE A 105 0.51 3.90 1.95
N THR A 106 0.22 4.93 1.14
CA THR A 106 -1.14 5.19 0.66
C THR A 106 -1.67 4.03 -0.18
N TYR A 107 -0.85 3.51 -1.10
CA TYR A 107 -1.25 2.35 -1.91
C TYR A 107 -1.61 1.16 -1.03
N GLN A 108 -0.84 0.92 0.05
CA GLN A 108 -1.08 -0.20 0.96
C GLN A 108 -2.33 0.00 1.80
N VAL A 109 -2.58 1.21 2.30
CA VAL A 109 -3.78 1.54 3.09
C VAL A 109 -5.05 1.33 2.27
N TYR A 110 -5.06 1.75 1.01
CA TYR A 110 -6.18 1.58 0.09
C TYR A 110 -6.23 0.22 -0.60
N SER A 111 -5.24 -0.65 -0.39
CA SER A 111 -5.21 -1.96 -1.05
C SER A 111 -6.50 -2.73 -0.82
N ASN A 112 -7.02 -3.30 -1.91
CA ASN A 112 -8.23 -4.10 -1.94
C ASN A 112 -9.50 -3.36 -1.44
N PHE A 113 -9.58 -2.04 -1.63
CA PHE A 113 -10.78 -1.31 -1.27
C PHE A 113 -11.97 -1.75 -2.11
N SER A 114 -12.83 -2.57 -1.50
CA SER A 114 -14.12 -3.00 -2.04
C SER A 114 -15.13 -1.87 -1.88
N ARG A 115 -15.63 -1.34 -2.98
CA ARG A 115 -16.52 -0.16 -3.00
C ARG A 115 -18.00 -0.50 -3.13
N GLY A 116 -18.33 -1.76 -3.42
CA GLY A 116 -19.70 -2.20 -3.67
C GLY A 116 -20.28 -1.66 -4.97
N VAL A 117 -19.43 -1.30 -5.95
CA VAL A 117 -19.84 -0.69 -7.22
C VAL A 117 -19.45 -1.52 -8.45
N TYR A 118 -18.97 -2.74 -8.24
CA TYR A 118 -18.57 -3.64 -9.33
C TYR A 118 -19.79 -4.35 -9.95
N ASP A 119 -20.69 -3.53 -10.47
CA ASP A 119 -21.92 -3.92 -11.15
C ASP A 119 -21.70 -4.27 -12.64
N GLU A 120 -22.74 -4.67 -13.34
CA GLU A 120 -22.66 -5.09 -14.73
C GLU A 120 -22.13 -3.99 -15.68
N PRO A 121 -22.54 -2.71 -15.59
CA PRO A 121 -21.93 -1.64 -16.39
C PRO A 121 -20.44 -1.47 -16.16
N PHE A 122 -19.98 -1.63 -14.91
CA PHE A 122 -18.57 -1.55 -14.57
C PHE A 122 -17.79 -2.77 -15.11
N ARG A 123 -18.32 -3.99 -14.93
CA ARG A 123 -17.72 -5.23 -15.47
C ARG A 123 -17.55 -5.14 -16.98
N LYS A 124 -18.58 -4.64 -17.68
CA LYS A 124 -18.52 -4.43 -19.12
C LYS A 124 -17.39 -3.46 -19.49
N ARG A 125 -17.23 -2.36 -18.76
CA ARG A 125 -16.15 -1.40 -19.03
C ARG A 125 -14.77 -2.00 -18.78
N VAL A 126 -14.58 -2.75 -17.70
CA VAL A 126 -13.33 -3.49 -17.43
C VAL A 126 -13.00 -4.41 -18.61
N ALA A 127 -13.98 -5.13 -19.12
CA ALA A 127 -13.79 -6.02 -20.28
C ALA A 127 -13.49 -5.26 -21.58
N ASP A 128 -14.25 -4.21 -21.90
CA ASP A 128 -14.08 -3.39 -23.10
C ASP A 128 -12.70 -2.72 -23.14
N TRP A 129 -12.19 -2.28 -21.98
CA TRP A 129 -10.89 -1.63 -21.85
C TRP A 129 -9.76 -2.62 -21.61
N LYS A 130 -10.04 -3.91 -21.51
CA LYS A 130 -9.07 -4.98 -21.22
C LYS A 130 -8.27 -4.68 -19.94
N ALA A 131 -8.93 -4.08 -18.97
CA ALA A 131 -8.38 -3.75 -17.67
C ALA A 131 -8.27 -5.01 -16.77
N ALA A 132 -7.62 -4.89 -15.61
CA ALA A 132 -7.49 -6.00 -14.66
C ALA A 132 -8.87 -6.58 -14.29
N PRO A 133 -9.10 -7.88 -14.52
CA PRO A 133 -10.45 -8.46 -14.41
C PRO A 133 -10.87 -8.73 -12.96
N ASN A 134 -9.90 -8.88 -12.06
CA ASN A 134 -10.17 -9.21 -10.66
C ASN A 134 -10.45 -7.95 -9.85
N ASN A 135 -11.53 -7.96 -9.06
CA ASN A 135 -11.94 -6.81 -8.27
C ASN A 135 -12.16 -7.21 -6.80
N PRO A 136 -11.79 -6.36 -5.83
CA PRO A 136 -12.02 -6.63 -4.40
C PRO A 136 -13.48 -6.88 -4.02
N ASP A 137 -14.46 -6.38 -4.77
CA ASP A 137 -15.88 -6.65 -4.50
C ASP A 137 -16.21 -8.15 -4.66
N ASP A 138 -15.50 -8.87 -5.56
CA ASP A 138 -15.63 -10.31 -5.77
C ASP A 138 -14.67 -11.15 -4.91
N HIS A 139 -13.60 -10.52 -4.37
CA HIS A 139 -12.49 -11.22 -3.71
C HIS A 139 -12.22 -10.65 -2.30
N LYS A 140 -13.26 -10.58 -1.48
CA LYS A 140 -13.13 -10.12 -0.08
C LYS A 140 -12.25 -11.04 0.78
N ASP A 141 -12.16 -12.30 0.39
CA ASP A 141 -11.27 -13.31 0.98
C ASP A 141 -9.77 -13.05 0.75
N TYR A 142 -9.41 -12.11 -0.15
CA TYR A 142 -8.02 -11.67 -0.34
C TYR A 142 -7.58 -10.61 0.68
N GLY A 143 -8.42 -10.33 1.65
CA GLY A 143 -8.19 -9.38 2.73
C GLY A 143 -8.74 -7.98 2.43
N LEU A 144 -9.43 -7.44 3.40
CA LEU A 144 -10.12 -6.16 3.33
C LEU A 144 -9.15 -4.98 3.38
N SER A 145 -9.55 -3.86 2.79
CA SER A 145 -8.89 -2.57 2.96
C SER A 145 -9.18 -1.99 4.33
N THR A 146 -8.29 -1.12 4.83
CA THR A 146 -8.58 -0.29 6.01
C THR A 146 -9.74 0.69 5.81
N TYR A 147 -10.26 0.80 4.59
CA TYR A 147 -11.48 1.55 4.24
C TYR A 147 -12.75 0.71 4.24
N ASN A 148 -12.62 -0.59 4.49
CA ASN A 148 -13.76 -1.50 4.64
C ASN A 148 -14.05 -1.78 6.12
N HIS A 149 -15.11 -2.54 6.36
CA HIS A 149 -15.50 -3.01 7.68
C HIS A 149 -15.54 -4.54 7.68
N HIS A 150 -15.19 -5.11 8.81
CA HIS A 150 -15.44 -6.51 9.10
C HIS A 150 -16.94 -6.82 9.08
N ARG A 151 -17.32 -8.09 9.08
CA ARG A 151 -18.72 -8.51 9.04
C ARG A 151 -19.56 -8.02 10.20
N ASP A 152 -18.93 -7.76 11.36
CA ASP A 152 -19.57 -7.21 12.54
C ASP A 152 -19.70 -5.68 12.54
N GLY A 153 -19.22 -5.02 11.46
CA GLY A 153 -19.25 -3.57 11.29
C GLY A 153 -18.07 -2.83 11.91
N SER A 154 -17.14 -3.52 12.57
CA SER A 154 -15.92 -2.89 13.09
C SER A 154 -14.95 -2.54 11.95
N GLY A 155 -14.11 -1.51 12.17
CA GLY A 155 -13.14 -1.05 11.18
C GLY A 155 -11.93 -1.98 11.04
N VAL A 156 -11.44 -2.13 9.83
CA VAL A 156 -10.20 -2.87 9.54
C VAL A 156 -8.99 -2.01 9.94
N ALA A 157 -8.18 -2.50 10.88
CA ALA A 157 -7.09 -1.74 11.48
C ALA A 157 -5.72 -1.95 10.80
N TYR A 158 -5.55 -3.02 10.03
CA TYR A 158 -4.26 -3.40 9.45
C TYR A 158 -4.36 -3.68 7.97
N SER A 159 -3.30 -3.37 7.25
CA SER A 159 -3.06 -3.76 5.87
C SER A 159 -1.68 -4.40 5.73
N SER A 160 -1.49 -5.24 4.72
CA SER A 160 -0.24 -5.95 4.46
C SER A 160 -0.01 -6.14 2.98
N HIS A 161 1.26 -6.27 2.57
CA HIS A 161 1.67 -6.70 1.24
C HIS A 161 1.95 -8.21 1.16
N LEU A 162 1.73 -8.95 2.24
CA LEU A 162 1.87 -10.42 2.29
C LEU A 162 0.57 -11.14 1.90
N ARG A 163 -0.25 -10.50 1.08
CA ARG A 163 -1.54 -10.96 0.55
C ARG A 163 -1.76 -10.42 -0.86
N PRO A 164 -2.74 -10.92 -1.64
CA PRO A 164 -3.04 -10.37 -2.96
C PRO A 164 -3.37 -8.87 -2.89
N LEU A 165 -2.76 -8.07 -3.76
CA LEU A 165 -2.96 -6.63 -3.84
C LEU A 165 -3.56 -6.27 -5.21
N LEU A 166 -4.86 -6.53 -5.40
CA LEU A 166 -5.54 -6.37 -6.69
C LEU A 166 -5.46 -4.93 -7.22
N THR A 167 -5.59 -3.94 -6.32
CA THR A 167 -5.59 -2.52 -6.68
C THR A 167 -4.22 -1.96 -7.07
N TRP A 168 -3.14 -2.77 -6.97
CA TRP A 168 -1.80 -2.39 -7.38
C TRP A 168 -1.49 -2.73 -8.85
N ARG A 169 -2.39 -3.46 -9.54
CA ARG A 169 -2.22 -3.74 -10.97
C ARG A 169 -2.25 -2.44 -11.75
N PRO A 170 -1.32 -2.23 -12.72
CA PRO A 170 -1.24 -0.96 -13.46
C PRO A 170 -2.52 -0.59 -14.23
N ASP A 171 -3.29 -1.60 -14.60
CA ASP A 171 -4.55 -1.50 -15.36
C ASP A 171 -5.80 -1.74 -14.48
N PHE A 172 -5.67 -1.67 -13.15
CA PHE A 172 -6.82 -1.78 -12.24
C PHE A 172 -7.69 -0.51 -12.30
N LEU A 173 -8.99 -0.71 -12.51
CA LEU A 173 -9.97 0.38 -12.53
C LEU A 173 -10.70 0.50 -11.18
N SER A 174 -10.78 1.73 -10.68
CA SER A 174 -11.43 2.06 -9.40
C SER A 174 -12.28 3.31 -9.56
N PHE A 175 -13.44 3.19 -10.18
CA PHE A 175 -14.30 4.35 -10.43
C PHE A 175 -14.98 4.86 -9.15
N ASN A 176 -14.94 6.19 -8.98
CA ASN A 176 -15.92 6.93 -8.19
C ASN A 176 -16.95 7.61 -9.11
N ASP A 177 -16.57 7.84 -10.36
CA ASP A 177 -17.37 8.47 -11.39
C ASP A 177 -17.25 7.68 -12.68
N ALA A 178 -18.38 7.28 -13.22
CA ALA A 178 -18.46 6.52 -14.46
C ALA A 178 -17.87 7.26 -15.68
N ALA A 179 -17.79 8.59 -15.65
CA ALA A 179 -17.18 9.41 -16.70
C ALA A 179 -15.66 9.58 -16.52
N GLY A 180 -15.11 9.23 -15.35
CA GLY A 180 -13.69 9.36 -15.05
C GLY A 180 -12.82 8.32 -15.75
N SER A 181 -11.49 8.48 -15.66
CA SER A 181 -10.50 7.54 -16.19
C SER A 181 -10.52 6.18 -15.48
N GLY A 182 -11.05 6.11 -14.27
CA GLY A 182 -11.07 4.93 -13.44
C GLY A 182 -9.75 4.60 -12.75
N LEU A 183 -8.69 5.36 -13.00
CA LEU A 183 -7.38 5.10 -12.40
C LEU A 183 -7.21 5.87 -11.09
N ARG A 184 -6.60 5.23 -10.10
CA ARG A 184 -6.28 5.80 -8.80
C ARG A 184 -5.00 5.19 -8.24
N HIS A 185 -4.30 5.92 -7.35
CA HIS A 185 -3.08 5.48 -6.70
C HIS A 185 -1.99 5.03 -7.69
N LEU A 186 -1.38 3.86 -7.50
CA LEU A 186 -0.31 3.38 -8.39
C LEU A 186 -0.71 3.39 -9.89
N PRO A 187 -1.88 2.89 -10.31
CA PRO A 187 -2.31 3.01 -11.71
C PRO A 187 -2.33 4.46 -12.21
N ALA A 188 -2.83 5.40 -11.42
CA ALA A 188 -2.84 6.82 -11.79
C ALA A 188 -1.42 7.41 -11.85
N ASP A 189 -0.56 7.04 -10.91
CA ASP A 189 0.80 7.57 -10.80
C ASP A 189 1.70 7.10 -11.94
N THR A 190 1.39 5.96 -12.57
CA THR A 190 2.10 5.53 -13.80
C THR A 190 1.95 6.52 -14.97
N HIS A 191 0.90 7.36 -14.97
CA HIS A 191 0.76 8.44 -15.95
C HIS A 191 1.80 9.54 -15.74
N LEU A 192 2.10 9.90 -14.49
CA LEU A 192 3.15 10.87 -14.18
C LEU A 192 4.53 10.35 -14.61
N THR A 193 4.88 9.14 -14.20
CA THR A 193 6.18 8.54 -14.56
C THR A 193 6.30 8.33 -16.06
N GLY A 194 5.25 7.86 -16.72
CA GLY A 194 5.22 7.71 -18.19
C GLY A 194 5.20 9.05 -18.92
N TRP A 195 4.71 10.13 -18.33
CA TRP A 195 4.82 11.48 -18.89
C TRP A 195 6.25 11.99 -18.77
N LEU A 196 6.92 11.83 -17.63
CA LEU A 196 8.33 12.20 -17.44
C LEU A 196 9.23 11.50 -18.48
N ASP A 197 9.03 10.18 -18.69
CA ASP A 197 9.77 9.42 -19.70
C ASP A 197 9.55 9.98 -21.10
N ARG A 198 8.31 10.26 -21.51
CA ARG A 198 8.00 10.82 -22.83
C ARG A 198 8.58 12.22 -23.05
N MET A 199 8.69 13.01 -21.98
CA MET A 199 9.29 14.33 -22.02
C MET A 199 10.83 14.29 -21.95
N GLY A 200 11.43 13.11 -21.84
CA GLY A 200 12.87 12.94 -21.70
C GLY A 200 13.45 13.46 -20.39
N VAL A 201 12.61 13.57 -19.35
CA VAL A 201 13.04 13.98 -18.01
C VAL A 201 13.58 12.75 -17.27
N GLU A 202 14.86 12.76 -16.94
CA GLU A 202 15.44 11.72 -16.09
C GLU A 202 14.98 11.91 -14.65
N PHE A 203 14.54 10.82 -14.03
CA PHE A 203 14.12 10.81 -12.64
C PHE A 203 14.52 9.50 -11.95
N ASP A 204 14.73 9.58 -10.65
CA ASP A 204 14.86 8.42 -9.78
C ASP A 204 13.55 8.17 -9.05
N VAL A 205 13.31 6.92 -8.69
CA VAL A 205 12.15 6.51 -7.89
C VAL A 205 12.61 6.06 -6.52
N VAL A 206 11.96 6.55 -5.48
CA VAL A 206 12.03 6.03 -4.11
C VAL A 206 10.62 5.79 -3.61
N THR A 207 10.46 5.04 -2.53
CA THR A 207 9.15 4.77 -1.92
C THR A 207 9.01 5.49 -0.58
N ASP A 208 7.79 5.64 -0.06
CA ASP A 208 7.57 6.10 1.32
C ASP A 208 8.32 5.23 2.34
N HIS A 209 8.45 3.92 2.10
CA HIS A 209 9.21 3.02 2.94
C HIS A 209 10.70 3.40 2.98
N ASP A 210 11.29 3.74 1.82
CA ASP A 210 12.67 4.20 1.75
C ASP A 210 12.86 5.52 2.50
N VAL A 211 11.93 6.47 2.34
CA VAL A 211 11.95 7.76 3.06
C VAL A 211 11.80 7.54 4.57
N HIS A 212 10.89 6.64 4.98
CA HIS A 212 10.74 6.27 6.39
C HIS A 212 12.04 5.71 6.99
N GLU A 213 12.73 4.84 6.27
CA GLU A 213 13.95 4.21 6.76
C GLU A 213 15.15 5.16 6.80
N LYS A 214 15.30 6.01 5.78
CA LYS A 214 16.52 6.80 5.54
C LYS A 214 16.37 8.28 5.89
N GLY A 215 15.15 8.73 6.14
CA GLY A 215 14.87 10.13 6.44
C GLY A 215 15.20 11.06 5.26
N VAL A 216 15.51 12.31 5.58
CA VAL A 216 15.80 13.35 4.58
C VAL A 216 17.06 13.06 3.75
N ASP A 217 17.97 12.23 4.22
CA ASP A 217 19.25 11.98 3.53
C ASP A 217 19.06 11.30 2.17
N ILE A 218 17.97 10.57 1.98
CA ILE A 218 17.63 9.99 0.66
C ILE A 218 17.12 11.06 -0.31
N LEU A 219 16.58 12.18 0.17
CA LEU A 219 15.97 13.25 -0.64
C LEU A 219 16.96 14.39 -0.93
N LYS A 220 17.87 14.72 -0.01
CA LYS A 220 18.83 15.81 -0.13
C LYS A 220 19.59 15.92 -1.46
N PRO A 221 19.97 14.81 -2.12
CA PRO A 221 20.71 14.88 -3.37
C PRO A 221 19.89 15.40 -4.56
N TYR A 222 18.57 15.49 -4.46
CA TYR A 222 17.70 15.86 -5.56
C TYR A 222 17.37 17.36 -5.56
N MET A 223 17.33 17.95 -6.75
CA MET A 223 16.92 19.33 -6.94
C MET A 223 15.40 19.51 -6.86
N ALA A 224 14.66 18.48 -7.19
CA ALA A 224 13.20 18.47 -7.11
C ALA A 224 12.70 17.09 -6.69
N VAL A 225 11.71 17.10 -5.82
CA VAL A 225 11.01 15.91 -5.34
C VAL A 225 9.54 16.02 -5.76
N LEU A 226 9.06 15.02 -6.48
CA LEU A 226 7.69 14.91 -6.96
C LEU A 226 6.98 13.83 -6.15
N THR A 227 5.71 14.06 -5.85
CA THR A 227 4.81 13.08 -5.26
C THR A 227 3.77 12.63 -6.28
N GLY A 228 3.13 11.50 -6.02
CA GLY A 228 2.07 10.98 -6.87
C GLY A 228 0.74 11.74 -6.75
N SER A 229 -0.31 11.16 -7.31
CA SER A 229 -1.65 11.74 -7.36
C SER A 229 -2.31 11.89 -5.98
N HIS A 230 -1.93 11.06 -5.00
CA HIS A 230 -2.60 11.02 -3.71
C HIS A 230 -1.66 10.55 -2.56
N PRO A 231 -0.67 11.35 -2.15
CA PRO A 231 0.22 11.04 -1.03
C PRO A 231 -0.46 11.39 0.30
N GLU A 232 -1.34 10.52 0.79
CA GLU A 232 -2.20 10.83 1.95
C GLU A 232 -1.64 10.31 3.27
N TYR A 233 -0.99 9.13 3.25
CA TYR A 233 -0.55 8.46 4.47
C TYR A 233 0.94 8.59 4.66
N HIS A 234 1.32 9.09 5.84
CA HIS A 234 2.70 9.32 6.22
C HIS A 234 2.99 8.77 7.61
N THR A 235 4.22 8.40 7.86
CA THR A 235 4.73 8.26 9.22
C THR A 235 5.28 9.59 9.71
N GLU A 236 5.45 9.75 11.02
CA GLU A 236 6.13 10.92 11.59
C GLU A 236 7.50 11.13 10.92
N ARG A 237 8.28 10.06 10.74
CA ARG A 237 9.60 10.13 10.08
C ARG A 237 9.55 10.57 8.62
N THR A 238 8.51 10.20 7.87
CA THR A 238 8.36 10.69 6.49
C THR A 238 7.96 12.15 6.44
N LEU A 239 7.10 12.61 7.36
CA LEU A 239 6.76 14.03 7.48
C LEU A 239 7.98 14.87 7.86
N ASP A 240 8.73 14.44 8.87
CA ASP A 240 9.98 15.12 9.28
C ASP A 240 10.99 15.21 8.14
N ALA A 241 11.12 14.13 7.35
CA ALA A 241 12.02 14.12 6.20
C ALA A 241 11.59 15.09 5.10
N LEU A 242 10.29 15.15 4.79
CA LEU A 242 9.74 16.08 3.80
C LEU A 242 9.86 17.53 4.27
N GLN A 243 9.56 17.79 5.55
CA GLN A 243 9.74 19.11 6.13
C GLN A 243 11.21 19.55 6.06
N ALA A 244 12.13 18.71 6.53
CA ALA A 244 13.57 19.02 6.49
C ALA A 244 14.08 19.23 5.06
N TYR A 245 13.55 18.49 4.06
CA TYR A 245 13.90 18.71 2.66
C TYR A 245 13.46 20.10 2.18
N THR A 246 12.24 20.53 2.50
CA THR A 246 11.72 21.85 2.08
C THR A 246 12.43 23.01 2.78
N GLU A 247 12.92 22.82 4.00
CA GLU A 247 13.66 23.85 4.75
C GLU A 247 15.11 24.02 4.26
N THR A 248 15.68 23.05 3.59
CA THR A 248 17.06 23.11 3.05
C THR A 248 17.14 23.68 1.63
N GLY A 249 16.01 23.89 0.99
CA GLY A 249 15.78 24.55 -0.28
C GLY A 249 16.07 24.63 -1.37
#